data_e70f2bdb38c4c2f9d6cd9f8d38ec0b0e
#
_entry.id   e70f2bdb38c4c2f9d6cd9f8d38ec0b0e
#
_cell.length_a   1.000
_cell.length_b   1.000
_cell.length_c   1.000
_cell.angle_alpha   90.00
_cell.angle_beta   90.00
_cell.angle_gamma   90.00
#
_symmetry.space_group_name_H-M   'P 1'
#
loop_
_entity.id
_entity.type
_entity.pdbx_description
1 polymer ?
#
loop_
_entity_poly.entity_id
_entity_poly.type
_entity_poly.pdbx_seq_one_letter_code
_entity_poly.pdbx_strand_id
1 'polypeptide(L)'
;MIRIQDLSISFDGKEIFSDVNFHINPKEKIGLIGRNGSGKSTFLKMLLNKIEPDSGLIELSKNYRIGFLEQHIKFTHDTIIDEVCSILTEDREYEIWKGEKILNGLGFTDEELLQNPKLFSGGFQVKINLAKLLLLEPNLLLLDEPTNYLDIHSIRWLKKFLIDWQDEII
;
A
#
# COMPACT_ATOMS: atom_id res chain seq x y z
N MET A 1 12.79 11.55 1.75
CA MET A 1 12.08 12.76 2.23
C MET A 1 11.08 13.18 1.15
N ILE A 2 9.85 13.43 1.55
CA ILE A 2 8.79 13.96 0.70
C ILE A 2 8.53 15.39 1.16
N ARG A 3 8.45 16.33 0.22
CA ARG A 3 8.16 17.73 0.51
C ARG A 3 6.88 18.14 -0.20
N ILE A 4 5.98 18.77 0.53
CA ILE A 4 4.73 19.32 0.03
C ILE A 4 4.75 20.82 0.29
N GLN A 5 4.54 21.64 -0.77
CA GLN A 5 4.61 23.09 -0.72
C GLN A 5 3.39 23.71 -1.42
N ASP A 6 2.70 24.61 -0.69
CA ASP A 6 1.57 25.43 -1.15
C ASP A 6 0.49 24.61 -1.90
N LEU A 7 0.31 23.32 -1.46
CA LEU A 7 -0.57 22.37 -2.11
C LEU A 7 -2.02 22.75 -1.94
N SER A 8 -2.71 22.98 -3.05
CA SER A 8 -4.14 23.27 -3.06
C SER A 8 -4.83 22.42 -4.13
N ILE A 9 -6.04 21.96 -3.83
CA ILE A 9 -6.93 21.28 -4.78
C ILE A 9 -8.38 21.45 -4.39
N SER A 10 -9.23 21.67 -5.40
CA SER A 10 -10.67 21.80 -5.27
C SER A 10 -11.39 20.88 -6.28
N PHE A 11 -12.61 20.45 -5.95
CA PHE A 11 -13.49 19.72 -6.84
C PHE A 11 -14.88 20.36 -6.80
N ASP A 12 -15.42 20.67 -7.98
CA ASP A 12 -16.75 21.28 -8.14
C ASP A 12 -16.97 22.52 -7.24
N GLY A 13 -15.92 23.35 -7.10
CA GLY A 13 -15.94 24.55 -6.27
C GLY A 13 -15.82 24.31 -4.77
N LYS A 14 -15.63 23.06 -4.33
CA LYS A 14 -15.34 22.70 -2.95
C LYS A 14 -13.85 22.52 -2.75
N GLU A 15 -13.25 23.37 -1.94
CA GLU A 15 -11.86 23.27 -1.53
C GLU A 15 -11.65 22.04 -0.64
N ILE A 16 -10.67 21.21 -1.01
CA ILE A 16 -10.27 20.01 -0.26
C ILE A 16 -8.98 20.29 0.51
N PHE A 17 -8.00 20.90 -0.14
CA PHE A 17 -6.76 21.37 0.47
C PHE A 17 -6.50 22.80 0.03
N SER A 18 -5.95 23.62 0.93
CA SER A 18 -5.60 25.02 0.72
C SER A 18 -4.26 25.32 1.36
N ASP A 19 -3.29 25.72 0.55
CA ASP A 19 -1.94 26.12 0.95
C ASP A 19 -1.25 25.18 1.94
N VAL A 20 -1.41 23.87 1.72
CA VAL A 20 -0.86 22.86 2.62
C VAL A 20 0.65 22.75 2.45
N ASN A 21 1.36 22.92 3.55
CA ASN A 21 2.82 22.87 3.62
C ASN A 21 3.25 21.89 4.70
N PHE A 22 3.94 20.82 4.32
CA PHE A 22 4.61 19.92 5.26
C PHE A 22 5.66 19.05 4.58
N HIS A 23 6.44 18.35 5.36
CA HIS A 23 7.42 17.39 4.86
C HIS A 23 7.36 16.09 5.67
N ILE A 24 7.72 15.00 5.01
CA ILE A 24 7.82 13.67 5.59
C ILE A 24 9.29 13.27 5.58
N ASN A 25 9.83 13.05 6.76
CA ASN A 25 11.21 12.64 6.90
C ASN A 25 11.37 11.14 6.60
N PRO A 26 12.60 10.70 6.27
CA PRO A 26 12.89 9.29 6.13
C PRO A 26 12.44 8.47 7.36
N LYS A 27 11.83 7.32 7.12
CA LYS A 27 11.34 6.36 8.13
C LYS A 27 10.16 6.84 8.97
N GLU A 28 9.53 7.96 8.63
CA GLU A 28 8.31 8.39 9.33
C GLU A 28 7.11 7.54 8.95
N LYS A 29 6.23 7.33 9.94
CA LYS A 29 4.95 6.64 9.78
C LYS A 29 3.85 7.62 10.12
N ILE A 30 3.03 7.95 9.13
CA ILE A 30 2.03 9.01 9.21
C ILE A 30 0.63 8.42 9.09
N GLY A 31 -0.23 8.75 10.05
CA GLY A 31 -1.65 8.42 9.98
C GLY A 31 -2.46 9.60 9.45
N LEU A 32 -3.13 9.41 8.31
CA LEU A 32 -4.10 10.38 7.80
C LEU A 32 -5.45 10.19 8.50
N ILE A 33 -5.85 11.18 9.29
CA ILE A 33 -7.10 11.14 10.06
C ILE A 33 -8.08 12.17 9.49
N GLY A 34 -9.32 11.78 9.28
CA GLY A 34 -10.37 12.65 8.79
C GLY A 34 -11.65 11.89 8.46
N ARG A 35 -12.77 12.63 8.35
CA ARG A 35 -14.07 12.07 7.96
C ARG A 35 -14.01 11.54 6.52
N ASN A 36 -14.99 10.69 6.14
CA ASN A 36 -15.13 10.29 4.75
C ASN A 36 -15.37 11.54 3.87
N GLY A 37 -14.67 11.58 2.72
CA GLY A 37 -14.70 12.76 1.83
C GLY A 37 -13.83 13.94 2.27
N SER A 38 -12.95 13.79 3.28
CA SER A 38 -12.00 14.84 3.70
C SER A 38 -10.75 14.96 2.82
N GLY A 39 -10.63 14.17 1.76
CA GLY A 39 -9.49 14.24 0.84
C GLY A 39 -8.37 13.23 1.08
N LYS A 40 -8.50 12.28 2.05
CA LYS A 40 -7.43 11.29 2.32
C LYS A 40 -6.99 10.55 1.06
N SER A 41 -7.92 9.90 0.36
CA SER A 41 -7.62 9.18 -0.89
C SER A 41 -7.17 10.12 -2.02
N THR A 42 -7.63 11.37 -2.03
CA THR A 42 -7.17 12.39 -2.98
C THR A 42 -5.69 12.71 -2.76
N PHE A 43 -5.30 12.88 -1.51
CA PHE A 43 -3.89 13.11 -1.15
C PHE A 43 -3.00 11.93 -1.58
N LEU A 44 -3.41 10.68 -1.30
CA LEU A 44 -2.66 9.50 -1.75
C LEU A 44 -2.57 9.42 -3.28
N LYS A 45 -3.63 9.79 -4.00
CA LYS A 45 -3.63 9.83 -5.48
C LYS A 45 -2.72 10.93 -6.03
N MET A 46 -2.58 12.07 -5.34
CA MET A 46 -1.60 13.11 -5.73
C MET A 46 -0.16 12.63 -5.51
N LEU A 47 0.14 11.93 -4.42
CA LEU A 47 1.45 11.30 -4.20
C LEU A 47 1.80 10.28 -5.30
N LEU A 48 0.79 9.62 -5.87
CA LEU A 48 0.93 8.66 -6.98
C LEU A 48 0.97 9.33 -8.37
N ASN A 49 0.93 10.67 -8.45
CA ASN A 49 0.75 11.42 -9.70
C ASN A 49 -0.48 10.99 -10.53
N LYS A 50 -1.52 10.43 -9.87
CA LYS A 50 -2.80 10.08 -10.51
C LYS A 50 -3.76 11.28 -10.58
N ILE A 51 -3.54 12.30 -9.78
CA ILE A 51 -4.27 13.57 -9.76
C ILE A 51 -3.23 14.68 -9.61
N GLU A 52 -3.35 15.71 -10.44
CA GLU A 52 -2.54 16.93 -10.34
C GLU A 52 -3.21 17.92 -9.38
N PRO A 53 -2.49 18.59 -8.50
CA PRO A 53 -3.03 19.67 -7.67
C PRO A 53 -3.34 20.92 -8.52
N ASP A 54 -4.26 21.77 -8.07
CA ASP A 54 -4.57 23.07 -8.71
C ASP A 54 -3.38 24.03 -8.57
N SER A 55 -2.67 23.97 -7.44
CA SER A 55 -1.42 24.72 -7.21
C SER A 55 -0.52 24.01 -6.21
N GLY A 56 0.71 24.49 -6.11
CA GLY A 56 1.75 23.90 -5.27
C GLY A 56 2.45 22.73 -5.92
N LEU A 57 3.28 22.03 -5.14
CA LEU A 57 4.05 20.90 -5.66
C LEU A 57 4.29 19.84 -4.59
N ILE A 58 4.47 18.61 -5.06
CA ILE A 58 4.91 17.46 -4.28
C ILE A 58 6.24 16.98 -4.85
N GLU A 59 7.28 17.09 -4.04
CA GLU A 59 8.62 16.61 -4.40
C GLU A 59 8.91 15.27 -3.73
N LEU A 60 9.17 14.27 -4.55
CA LEU A 60 9.63 12.94 -4.12
C LEU A 60 11.08 12.73 -4.56
N SER A 61 11.88 12.05 -3.76
CA SER A 61 13.22 11.65 -4.19
C SER A 61 13.16 10.77 -5.44
N LYS A 62 14.05 10.97 -6.42
CA LYS A 62 14.02 10.32 -7.75
C LYS A 62 13.96 8.79 -7.74
N ASN A 63 14.41 8.15 -6.65
CA ASN A 63 14.50 6.69 -6.54
C ASN A 63 13.42 6.09 -5.61
N TYR A 64 12.34 6.85 -5.33
CA TYR A 64 11.26 6.34 -4.50
C TYR A 64 10.45 5.30 -5.25
N ARG A 65 10.45 4.07 -4.73
CA ARG A 65 9.50 3.02 -5.13
C ARG A 65 8.28 3.16 -4.25
N ILE A 66 7.17 3.57 -4.85
CA ILE A 66 5.91 3.75 -4.13
C ILE A 66 5.10 2.46 -4.26
N GLY A 67 4.70 1.91 -3.14
CA GLY A 67 3.76 0.80 -3.08
C GLY A 67 2.38 1.30 -2.66
N PHE A 68 1.37 0.93 -3.43
CA PHE A 68 -0.02 1.28 -3.17
C PHE A 68 -0.93 0.08 -3.40
N LEU A 69 -1.87 -0.15 -2.47
CA LEU A 69 -2.84 -1.23 -2.60
C LEU A 69 -3.93 -0.86 -3.61
N GLU A 70 -3.88 -1.47 -4.79
CA GLU A 70 -4.88 -1.22 -5.83
C GLU A 70 -6.20 -1.94 -5.55
N GLN A 71 -7.32 -1.28 -5.91
CA GLN A 71 -8.66 -1.84 -5.75
C GLN A 71 -9.01 -2.88 -6.82
N HIS A 72 -8.39 -2.79 -8.01
CA HIS A 72 -8.63 -3.72 -9.11
C HIS A 72 -7.57 -4.82 -9.11
N ILE A 73 -7.97 -6.01 -8.67
CA ILE A 73 -7.11 -7.17 -8.54
C ILE A 73 -7.21 -8.04 -9.79
N LYS A 74 -6.08 -8.30 -10.42
CA LYS A 74 -5.95 -9.28 -11.51
C LYS A 74 -4.89 -10.29 -11.14
N PHE A 75 -5.25 -11.56 -11.14
CA PHE A 75 -4.33 -12.66 -10.91
C PHE A 75 -3.97 -13.35 -12.21
N THR A 76 -2.69 -13.61 -12.40
CA THR A 76 -2.11 -14.19 -13.62
C THR A 76 -1.50 -15.57 -13.39
N HIS A 77 -1.22 -15.94 -12.14
CA HIS A 77 -0.61 -17.21 -11.77
C HIS A 77 -1.63 -18.18 -11.19
N ASP A 78 -1.29 -19.47 -11.24
CA ASP A 78 -2.19 -20.55 -10.83
C ASP A 78 -2.17 -20.82 -9.33
N THR A 79 -1.15 -20.38 -8.62
CA THR A 79 -1.07 -20.50 -7.16
C THR A 79 -0.92 -19.13 -6.48
N ILE A 80 -1.35 -19.05 -5.23
CA ILE A 80 -1.22 -17.83 -4.42
C ILE A 80 0.25 -17.47 -4.23
N ILE A 81 1.09 -18.48 -3.93
CA ILE A 81 2.51 -18.19 -3.69
C ILE A 81 3.21 -17.70 -4.95
N ASP A 82 2.94 -18.30 -6.11
CA ASP A 82 3.51 -17.85 -7.39
C ASP A 82 3.04 -16.44 -7.73
N GLU A 83 1.74 -16.14 -7.50
CA GLU A 83 1.20 -14.80 -7.73
C GLU A 83 1.88 -13.75 -6.84
N VAL A 84 2.09 -14.04 -5.56
CA VAL A 84 2.74 -13.10 -4.64
C VAL A 84 4.22 -12.95 -4.98
N CYS A 85 4.91 -14.03 -5.27
CA CYS A 85 6.34 -14.03 -5.58
C CYS A 85 6.67 -13.57 -7.01
N SER A 86 5.67 -13.42 -7.89
CA SER A 86 5.86 -12.95 -9.27
C SER A 86 6.52 -11.57 -9.41
N ILE A 87 6.55 -10.79 -8.34
CA ILE A 87 7.21 -9.48 -8.28
C ILE A 87 8.71 -9.57 -7.94
N LEU A 88 9.16 -10.73 -7.47
CA LEU A 88 10.57 -10.94 -7.18
C LEU A 88 11.35 -11.01 -8.49
N THR A 89 12.45 -10.30 -8.54
CA THR A 89 13.42 -10.39 -9.64
C THR A 89 14.29 -11.64 -9.48
N GLU A 90 14.96 -12.10 -10.53
CA GLU A 90 15.78 -13.32 -10.52
C GLU A 90 16.81 -13.35 -9.36
N ASP A 91 17.38 -12.19 -9.02
CA ASP A 91 18.32 -12.03 -7.91
C ASP A 91 17.66 -12.14 -6.52
N ARG A 92 16.33 -12.10 -6.45
CA ARG A 92 15.52 -12.19 -5.21
C ARG A 92 14.68 -13.47 -5.11
N GLU A 93 14.79 -14.40 -6.03
CA GLU A 93 14.03 -15.67 -5.99
C GLU A 93 14.23 -16.46 -4.68
N TYR A 94 15.39 -16.34 -4.04
CA TYR A 94 15.64 -16.96 -2.74
C TYR A 94 14.77 -16.38 -1.59
N GLU A 95 14.04 -15.29 -1.83
CA GLU A 95 13.18 -14.62 -0.83
C GLU A 95 11.72 -15.14 -0.83
N ILE A 96 11.40 -16.22 -1.55
CA ILE A 96 10.06 -16.86 -1.56
C ILE A 96 9.53 -17.08 -0.14
N TRP A 97 10.40 -17.49 0.80
CA TRP A 97 10.05 -17.66 2.20
C TRP A 97 9.48 -16.39 2.88
N LYS A 98 9.84 -15.18 2.39
CA LYS A 98 9.25 -13.93 2.88
C LYS A 98 7.78 -13.84 2.45
N GLY A 99 7.48 -14.22 1.20
CA GLY A 99 6.12 -14.29 0.69
C GLY A 99 5.24 -15.25 1.50
N GLU A 100 5.73 -16.45 1.76
CA GLU A 100 5.07 -17.46 2.62
C GLU A 100 4.81 -16.89 4.03
N LYS A 101 5.81 -16.28 4.65
CA LYS A 101 5.70 -15.69 5.99
C LYS A 101 4.65 -14.57 6.04
N ILE A 102 4.58 -13.72 5.01
CA ILE A 102 3.59 -12.65 4.92
C ILE A 102 2.19 -13.25 4.75
N LEU A 103 2.01 -14.22 3.86
CA LEU A 103 0.74 -14.88 3.60
C LEU A 103 0.22 -15.61 4.84
N ASN A 104 1.08 -16.38 5.52
CA ASN A 104 0.72 -17.07 6.77
C ASN A 104 0.32 -16.06 7.87
N GLY A 105 1.03 -14.91 7.94
CA GLY A 105 0.68 -13.82 8.85
C GLY A 105 -0.69 -13.18 8.53
N LEU A 106 -1.09 -13.16 7.28
CA LEU A 106 -2.41 -12.72 6.82
C LEU A 106 -3.50 -13.80 6.94
N GLY A 107 -3.16 -14.98 7.48
CA GLY A 107 -4.10 -16.03 7.82
C GLY A 107 -4.33 -17.09 6.75
N PHE A 108 -3.41 -17.24 5.78
CA PHE A 108 -3.39 -18.37 4.86
C PHE A 108 -2.69 -19.57 5.47
N THR A 109 -3.16 -20.75 5.17
CA THR A 109 -2.47 -22.03 5.48
C THR A 109 -1.53 -22.42 4.36
N ASP A 110 -0.54 -23.25 4.66
CA ASP A 110 0.41 -23.74 3.64
C ASP A 110 -0.27 -24.48 2.47
N GLU A 111 -1.38 -25.17 2.75
CA GLU A 111 -2.19 -25.83 1.73
C GLU A 111 -2.89 -24.83 0.80
N GLU A 112 -3.37 -23.70 1.34
CA GLU A 112 -4.03 -22.65 0.57
C GLU A 112 -3.04 -21.90 -0.34
N LEU A 113 -1.76 -21.80 0.04
CA LEU A 113 -0.73 -21.15 -0.79
C LEU A 113 -0.59 -21.79 -2.17
N LEU A 114 -0.90 -23.08 -2.29
CA LEU A 114 -0.83 -23.85 -3.53
C LEU A 114 -2.12 -23.80 -4.35
N GLN A 115 -3.16 -23.09 -3.87
CA GLN A 115 -4.45 -22.99 -4.55
C GLN A 115 -4.51 -21.74 -5.46
N ASN A 116 -5.45 -21.81 -6.42
CA ASN A 116 -5.64 -20.69 -7.33
C ASN A 116 -6.27 -19.49 -6.62
N PRO A 117 -5.68 -18.29 -6.70
CA PRO A 117 -6.15 -17.10 -6.01
C PRO A 117 -7.58 -16.69 -6.39
N LYS A 118 -8.06 -17.05 -7.59
CA LYS A 118 -9.42 -16.76 -8.08
C LYS A 118 -10.51 -17.54 -7.37
N LEU A 119 -10.16 -18.62 -6.66
CA LEU A 119 -11.12 -19.43 -5.89
C LEU A 119 -11.49 -18.78 -4.55
N PHE A 120 -10.75 -17.79 -4.11
CA PHE A 120 -10.94 -17.14 -2.82
C PHE A 120 -11.93 -15.97 -2.88
N SER A 121 -12.56 -15.68 -1.75
CA SER A 121 -13.45 -14.51 -1.63
C SER A 121 -12.70 -13.20 -1.83
N GLY A 122 -13.42 -12.13 -2.17
CA GLY A 122 -12.83 -10.81 -2.41
C GLY A 122 -11.94 -10.32 -1.26
N GLY A 123 -12.30 -10.59 0.00
CA GLY A 123 -11.48 -10.23 1.16
C GLY A 123 -10.12 -10.95 1.18
N PHE A 124 -10.10 -12.24 0.85
CA PHE A 124 -8.85 -12.99 0.71
C PHE A 124 -8.02 -12.51 -0.49
N GLN A 125 -8.67 -12.16 -1.60
CA GLN A 125 -7.99 -11.60 -2.76
C GLN A 125 -7.28 -10.27 -2.43
N VAL A 126 -7.89 -9.43 -1.60
CA VAL A 126 -7.24 -8.21 -1.08
C VAL A 126 -6.02 -8.55 -0.22
N LYS A 127 -6.09 -9.59 0.63
CA LYS A 127 -4.94 -10.05 1.42
C LYS A 127 -3.78 -10.53 0.53
N ILE A 128 -4.07 -11.26 -0.55
CA ILE A 128 -3.05 -11.70 -1.53
C ILE A 128 -2.36 -10.48 -2.16
N ASN A 129 -3.15 -9.48 -2.57
CA ASN A 129 -2.59 -8.26 -3.16
C ASN A 129 -1.78 -7.44 -2.14
N LEU A 130 -2.23 -7.40 -0.88
CA LEU A 130 -1.47 -6.81 0.21
C LEU A 130 -0.14 -7.55 0.45
N ALA A 131 -0.14 -8.88 0.42
CA ALA A 131 1.08 -9.67 0.56
C ALA A 131 2.09 -9.36 -0.55
N LYS A 132 1.62 -9.27 -1.79
CA LYS A 132 2.43 -8.87 -2.95
C LYS A 132 3.04 -7.48 -2.75
N LEU A 133 2.24 -6.52 -2.28
CA LEU A 133 2.69 -5.16 -2.00
C LEU A 133 3.76 -5.12 -0.90
N LEU A 134 3.57 -5.87 0.19
CA LEU A 134 4.52 -5.92 1.31
C LEU A 134 5.84 -6.60 0.92
N LEU A 135 5.77 -7.64 0.08
CA LEU A 135 6.95 -8.35 -0.43
C LEU A 135 7.80 -7.48 -1.38
N LEU A 136 7.18 -6.52 -2.06
CA LEU A 136 7.88 -5.55 -2.93
C LEU A 136 8.87 -4.69 -2.14
N GLU A 137 8.65 -4.52 -0.84
CA GLU A 137 9.45 -3.66 0.05
C GLU A 137 9.64 -2.25 -0.53
N PRO A 138 8.54 -1.50 -0.80
CA PRO A 138 8.63 -0.14 -1.33
C PRO A 138 9.24 0.83 -0.32
N ASN A 139 9.88 1.91 -0.78
CA ASN A 139 10.39 2.95 0.10
C ASN A 139 9.29 3.84 0.68
N LEU A 140 8.15 3.93 -0.01
CA LEU A 140 6.96 4.60 0.47
C LEU A 140 5.78 3.65 0.35
N LEU A 141 5.21 3.26 1.47
CA LEU A 141 4.02 2.41 1.53
C LEU A 141 2.78 3.27 1.76
N LEU A 142 1.89 3.29 0.78
CA LEU A 142 0.61 4.01 0.87
C LEU A 142 -0.53 3.02 1.11
N LEU A 143 -1.25 3.19 2.22
CA LEU A 143 -2.33 2.31 2.65
C LEU A 143 -3.62 3.11 2.86
N ASP A 144 -4.59 2.94 1.96
CA ASP A 144 -5.92 3.55 2.10
C ASP A 144 -6.87 2.55 2.78
N GLU A 145 -7.17 2.79 4.06
CA GLU A 145 -8.05 1.97 4.89
C GLU A 145 -7.75 0.45 4.82
N PRO A 146 -6.49 0.01 5.03
CA PRO A 146 -6.07 -1.37 4.78
C PRO A 146 -6.75 -2.41 5.67
N THR A 147 -7.43 -1.99 6.72
CA THR A 147 -8.10 -2.87 7.69
C THR A 147 -9.51 -3.28 7.27
N ASN A 148 -10.13 -2.62 6.29
CA ASN A 148 -11.52 -2.85 5.91
C ASN A 148 -11.83 -4.27 5.45
N TYR A 149 -10.83 -5.00 4.96
CA TYR A 149 -10.98 -6.36 4.41
C TYR A 149 -10.26 -7.42 5.25
N LEU A 150 -9.76 -7.04 6.45
CA LEU A 150 -8.96 -7.92 7.29
C LEU A 150 -9.75 -8.34 8.54
N ASP A 151 -9.60 -9.61 8.93
CA ASP A 151 -10.02 -10.10 10.22
C ASP A 151 -9.09 -9.61 11.35
N ILE A 152 -9.51 -9.79 12.59
CA ILE A 152 -8.79 -9.27 13.76
C ILE A 152 -7.37 -9.84 13.91
N HIS A 153 -7.13 -11.08 13.48
CA HIS A 153 -5.80 -11.70 13.53
C HIS A 153 -4.87 -11.07 12.50
N SER A 154 -5.35 -10.94 11.26
CA SER A 154 -4.63 -10.26 10.18
C SER A 154 -4.32 -8.79 10.53
N ILE A 155 -5.27 -8.07 11.15
CA ILE A 155 -5.05 -6.68 11.60
C ILE A 155 -3.92 -6.62 12.65
N ARG A 156 -3.94 -7.51 13.64
CA ARG A 156 -2.89 -7.54 14.68
C ARG A 156 -1.53 -7.87 14.11
N TRP A 157 -1.48 -8.81 13.18
CA TRP A 157 -0.25 -9.17 12.50
C TRP A 157 0.27 -8.01 11.63
N LEU A 158 -0.59 -7.41 10.79
CA LEU A 158 -0.24 -6.27 9.95
C LEU A 158 0.29 -5.10 10.79
N LYS A 159 -0.40 -4.78 11.89
CA LYS A 159 0.07 -3.72 12.81
C LYS A 159 1.49 -3.97 13.28
N LYS A 160 1.80 -5.19 13.73
CA LYS A 160 3.15 -5.57 14.17
C LYS A 160 4.15 -5.46 13.01
N PHE A 161 3.78 -5.97 11.84
CA PHE A 161 4.61 -5.91 10.64
C PHE A 161 4.96 -4.47 10.26
N LEU A 162 3.97 -3.55 10.28
CA LEU A 162 4.17 -2.14 9.93
C LEU A 162 4.99 -1.38 11.01
N ILE A 163 4.94 -1.79 12.28
CA ILE A 163 5.80 -1.22 13.32
C ILE A 163 7.29 -1.48 13.00
N ASP A 164 7.59 -2.67 12.50
CA ASP A 164 8.95 -3.08 12.16
C ASP A 164 9.40 -2.61 10.76
N TRP A 165 8.50 -1.99 9.98
CA TRP A 165 8.81 -1.46 8.65
C TRP A 165 9.89 -0.38 8.71
N GLN A 166 10.88 -0.45 7.81
CA GLN A 166 12.08 0.39 7.90
C GLN A 166 11.99 1.70 7.13
N ASP A 167 11.01 1.83 6.24
CA ASP A 167 10.83 2.99 5.38
C ASP A 167 9.54 3.77 5.71
N GLU A 168 9.14 4.72 4.87
CA GLU A 168 8.00 5.59 5.12
C GLU A 168 6.66 4.86 4.90
N ILE A 169 5.68 5.19 5.73
CA ILE A 169 4.28 4.74 5.62
C ILE A 169 3.33 5.93 5.74
N ILE A 170 2.32 5.94 4.89
CA ILE A 170 1.17 6.86 4.98
C ILE A 170 -0.12 6.04 4.91
#